data_307592d44fe7efe4584d3b94c689fede
#
_entry.id   307592d44fe7efe4584d3b94c689fede
#
_cell.length_a   1.000
_cell.length_b   1.000
_cell.length_c   1.000
_cell.angle_alpha   90.00
_cell.angle_beta   90.00
_cell.angle_gamma   90.00
#
_symmetry.space_group_name_H-M   'P 1'
#
loop_
_entity.id
_entity.type
_entity.pdbx_description
1 polymer ?
#
loop_
_entity_poly.entity_id
_entity_poly.type
_entity_poly.pdbx_seq_one_letter_code
_entity_poly.pdbx_strand_id
1 'polypeptide(L)'
;MEPRLFDAHCHLDLMAHPDAVADEATALGLGLFDCGVDPRDFSAANERAHRQPSIIAGIGLHPWWLADGRCGPAEINLLCEVAAQERYIGEVGLDFSARFAGSEPLQTQALDRLCEALAQHPLTGRVISIHDVRSAGAVLDVLESHGLLIPNPDSPVIIFHWFSGTSDELVRARNAGCYFSVNERMLATKRGREYARQIPLDRLLLETDAPAEANTETSAQSLIRSLTWTSERIASLKNRDAECIESAVLANAHSVFDLR
;
A
#
# COMPACT_ATOMS: atom_id res chain seq x y z
N MET A 1 21.99 3.95 1.99
CA MET A 1 21.98 3.65 3.46
C MET A 1 20.72 2.87 3.72
N GLU A 2 20.84 1.71 4.38
CA GLU A 2 19.65 0.94 4.75
C GLU A 2 18.69 1.76 5.63
N PRO A 3 17.39 1.77 5.34
CA PRO A 3 16.44 2.49 6.16
C PRO A 3 16.32 1.86 7.56
N ARG A 4 16.15 2.71 8.58
CA ARG A 4 15.92 2.31 9.97
C ARG A 4 14.43 2.18 10.31
N LEU A 5 13.60 2.77 9.47
CA LEU A 5 12.15 2.76 9.53
C LEU A 5 11.62 2.79 8.11
N PHE A 6 10.49 2.15 7.86
CA PHE A 6 9.89 2.08 6.54
C PHE A 6 8.39 2.36 6.60
N ASP A 7 7.94 3.29 5.77
CA ASP A 7 6.53 3.59 5.52
C ASP A 7 6.08 2.78 4.32
N ALA A 8 5.24 1.77 4.55
CA ALA A 8 4.80 0.85 3.50
C ALA A 8 3.65 1.39 2.64
N HIS A 9 3.17 2.61 2.90
CA HIS A 9 2.16 3.27 2.08
C HIS A 9 2.04 4.76 2.42
N CYS A 10 2.46 5.61 1.49
CA CYS A 10 2.23 7.04 1.51
C CYS A 10 2.08 7.56 0.08
N HIS A 11 1.74 8.84 -0.07
CA HIS A 11 1.50 9.50 -1.36
C HIS A 11 2.32 10.79 -1.45
N LEU A 12 3.60 10.67 -1.83
CA LEU A 12 4.49 11.84 -1.94
C LEU A 12 3.94 12.88 -2.93
N ASP A 13 3.41 12.43 -4.07
CA ASP A 13 2.87 13.33 -5.09
C ASP A 13 1.64 14.14 -4.64
N LEU A 14 0.99 13.74 -3.57
CA LEU A 14 -0.09 14.49 -2.94
C LEU A 14 0.39 15.46 -1.85
N MET A 15 1.68 15.44 -1.48
CA MET A 15 2.25 16.39 -0.52
C MET A 15 2.59 17.73 -1.20
N ALA A 16 2.63 18.82 -0.42
CA ALA A 16 2.94 20.15 -0.95
C ALA A 16 4.36 20.25 -1.55
N HIS A 17 5.33 19.50 -0.98
CA HIS A 17 6.74 19.55 -1.35
C HIS A 17 7.35 18.14 -1.43
N PRO A 18 6.95 17.30 -2.42
CA PRO A 18 7.32 15.88 -2.48
C PRO A 18 8.85 15.64 -2.50
N ASP A 19 9.60 16.40 -3.28
CA ASP A 19 11.05 16.25 -3.37
C ASP A 19 11.76 16.61 -2.06
N ALA A 20 11.30 17.66 -1.37
CA ALA A 20 11.87 18.05 -0.08
C ALA A 20 11.61 17.00 1.00
N VAL A 21 10.41 16.38 1.00
CA VAL A 21 10.08 15.27 1.92
C VAL A 21 10.93 14.04 1.62
N ALA A 22 11.14 13.71 0.34
CA ALA A 22 11.98 12.59 -0.07
C ALA A 22 13.45 12.79 0.33
N ASP A 23 13.99 14.01 0.16
CA ASP A 23 15.35 14.37 0.58
C ASP A 23 15.52 14.26 2.10
N GLU A 24 14.55 14.80 2.87
CA GLU A 24 14.54 14.73 4.32
C GLU A 24 14.41 13.27 4.80
N ALA A 25 13.52 12.46 4.19
CA ALA A 25 13.34 11.05 4.51
C ALA A 25 14.65 10.27 4.34
N THR A 26 15.33 10.46 3.21
CA THR A 26 16.63 9.84 2.94
C THR A 26 17.68 10.25 3.98
N ALA A 27 17.76 11.54 4.32
CA ALA A 27 18.71 12.05 5.31
C ALA A 27 18.45 11.48 6.72
N LEU A 28 17.19 11.21 7.08
CA LEU A 28 16.79 10.66 8.37
C LEU A 28 16.78 9.13 8.41
N GLY A 29 17.04 8.43 7.30
CA GLY A 29 17.01 6.98 7.21
C GLY A 29 15.59 6.40 7.25
N LEU A 30 14.60 7.16 6.74
CA LEU A 30 13.24 6.70 6.51
C LEU A 30 13.10 6.21 5.08
N GLY A 31 12.72 4.95 4.89
CA GLY A 31 12.30 4.42 3.60
C GLY A 31 10.80 4.66 3.37
N LEU A 32 10.40 4.91 2.11
CA LEU A 32 9.02 5.18 1.75
C LEU A 32 8.61 4.33 0.53
N PHE A 33 7.43 3.73 0.60
CA PHE A 33 6.71 3.27 -0.57
C PHE A 33 5.72 4.35 -1.00
N ASP A 34 6.09 5.10 -2.04
CA ASP A 34 5.31 6.17 -2.65
C ASP A 34 4.28 5.55 -3.60
N CYS A 35 3.06 5.39 -3.13
CA CYS A 35 1.95 4.80 -3.85
C CYS A 35 1.30 5.84 -4.76
N GLY A 36 1.43 5.67 -6.09
CA GLY A 36 0.79 6.52 -7.09
C GLY A 36 -0.73 6.36 -7.06
N VAL A 37 -1.44 7.43 -7.40
CA VAL A 37 -2.92 7.46 -7.47
C VAL A 37 -3.44 7.71 -8.89
N ASP A 38 -2.55 8.15 -9.77
CA ASP A 38 -2.80 8.42 -11.19
C ASP A 38 -1.61 7.87 -12.00
N PRO A 39 -1.82 6.95 -12.96
CA PRO A 39 -0.70 6.35 -13.70
C PRO A 39 0.07 7.36 -14.57
N ARG A 40 -0.50 8.55 -14.85
CA ARG A 40 0.19 9.62 -15.58
C ARG A 40 1.34 10.26 -14.80
N ASP A 41 1.27 10.20 -13.47
CA ASP A 41 2.28 10.81 -12.58
C ASP A 41 3.46 9.87 -12.30
N PHE A 42 3.37 8.59 -12.67
CA PHE A 42 4.36 7.55 -12.35
C PHE A 42 5.77 7.90 -12.86
N SER A 43 5.91 8.54 -14.04
CA SER A 43 7.24 8.91 -14.55
C SER A 43 7.99 9.84 -13.60
N ALA A 44 7.29 10.84 -13.03
CA ALA A 44 7.88 11.79 -12.09
C ALA A 44 8.23 11.12 -10.75
N ALA A 45 7.34 10.25 -10.23
CA ALA A 45 7.59 9.48 -9.02
C ALA A 45 8.79 8.53 -9.19
N ASN A 46 8.89 7.85 -10.31
CA ASN A 46 9.99 6.94 -10.63
C ASN A 46 11.33 7.69 -10.80
N GLU A 47 11.34 8.87 -11.41
CA GLU A 47 12.52 9.74 -11.46
C GLU A 47 12.98 10.16 -10.06
N ARG A 48 12.05 10.47 -9.15
CA ARG A 48 12.35 10.76 -7.74
C ARG A 48 12.99 9.55 -7.06
N ALA A 49 12.42 8.37 -7.21
CA ALA A 49 12.94 7.12 -6.66
C ALA A 49 14.36 6.80 -7.17
N HIS A 50 14.66 7.09 -8.44
CA HIS A 50 16.02 6.93 -8.97
C HIS A 50 17.05 7.89 -8.34
N ARG A 51 16.63 9.08 -7.92
CA ARG A 51 17.50 10.03 -7.22
C ARG A 51 17.68 9.72 -5.74
N GLN A 52 16.66 9.07 -5.13
CA GLN A 52 16.57 8.83 -3.68
C GLN A 52 16.42 7.33 -3.39
N PRO A 53 17.52 6.61 -3.07
CA PRO A 53 17.50 5.14 -2.91
C PRO A 53 16.58 4.61 -1.79
N SER A 54 16.13 5.48 -0.87
CA SER A 54 15.17 5.13 0.18
C SER A 54 13.71 5.22 -0.27
N ILE A 55 13.47 5.73 -1.50
CA ILE A 55 12.12 5.88 -2.05
C ILE A 55 11.87 4.78 -3.07
N ILE A 56 10.74 4.12 -2.96
CA ILE A 56 10.22 3.16 -3.93
C ILE A 56 8.96 3.75 -4.53
N ALA A 57 8.93 3.94 -5.84
CA ALA A 57 7.75 4.42 -6.54
C ALA A 57 6.86 3.25 -6.99
N GLY A 58 5.57 3.31 -6.70
CA GLY A 58 4.56 2.40 -7.19
C GLY A 58 3.66 3.04 -8.23
N ILE A 59 3.44 2.33 -9.35
CA ILE A 59 2.40 2.77 -10.29
C ILE A 59 1.03 2.41 -9.75
N GLY A 60 0.11 3.38 -9.72
CA GLY A 60 -1.22 3.18 -9.19
C GLY A 60 -2.32 3.87 -9.98
N LEU A 61 -3.54 3.46 -9.67
CA LEU A 61 -4.78 4.10 -10.11
C LEU A 61 -5.81 3.93 -8.98
N HIS A 62 -5.92 4.99 -8.18
CA HIS A 62 -6.80 4.97 -7.02
C HIS A 62 -8.28 4.88 -7.42
N PRO A 63 -9.10 4.03 -6.78
CA PRO A 63 -10.51 3.87 -7.16
C PRO A 63 -11.34 5.16 -7.11
N TRP A 64 -10.96 6.13 -6.28
CA TRP A 64 -11.63 7.44 -6.23
C TRP A 64 -11.46 8.23 -7.54
N TRP A 65 -10.28 8.14 -8.19
CA TRP A 65 -10.03 8.82 -9.47
C TRP A 65 -10.86 8.25 -10.61
N LEU A 66 -11.21 6.97 -10.54
CA LEU A 66 -12.20 6.37 -11.44
C LEU A 66 -13.62 6.81 -11.11
N ALA A 67 -13.97 6.83 -9.81
CA ALA A 67 -15.32 7.13 -9.36
C ALA A 67 -15.74 8.58 -9.63
N ASP A 68 -14.81 9.54 -9.55
CA ASP A 68 -15.08 10.96 -9.77
C ASP A 68 -14.74 11.45 -11.20
N GLY A 69 -14.32 10.53 -12.09
CA GLY A 69 -14.08 10.80 -13.49
C GLY A 69 -12.77 11.51 -13.81
N ARG A 70 -11.84 11.63 -12.86
CA ARG A 70 -10.46 12.11 -13.12
C ARG A 70 -9.68 11.17 -14.02
N CYS A 71 -9.94 9.87 -13.89
CA CYS A 71 -9.38 8.81 -14.71
C CYS A 71 -10.50 7.99 -15.37
N GLY A 72 -10.17 7.35 -16.49
CA GLY A 72 -11.09 6.55 -17.28
C GLY A 72 -10.39 5.43 -18.05
N PRO A 73 -10.96 4.96 -19.17
CA PRO A 73 -10.41 3.84 -19.94
C PRO A 73 -8.97 4.04 -20.43
N ALA A 74 -8.57 5.28 -20.71
CA ALA A 74 -7.20 5.59 -21.16
C ALA A 74 -6.18 5.36 -20.03
N GLU A 75 -6.50 5.82 -18.82
CA GLU A 75 -5.65 5.65 -17.64
C GLU A 75 -5.62 4.18 -17.17
N ILE A 76 -6.73 3.43 -17.32
CA ILE A 76 -6.73 1.99 -17.06
C ILE A 76 -5.79 1.26 -18.05
N ASN A 77 -5.80 1.65 -19.34
CA ASN A 77 -4.89 1.06 -20.33
C ASN A 77 -3.43 1.37 -19.98
N LEU A 78 -3.12 2.63 -19.65
CA LEU A 78 -1.78 3.06 -19.24
C LEU A 78 -1.31 2.29 -17.99
N LEU A 79 -2.16 2.17 -16.96
CA LEU A 79 -1.85 1.38 -15.77
C LEU A 79 -1.47 -0.05 -16.14
N CYS A 80 -2.29 -0.75 -16.94
CA CYS A 80 -2.05 -2.13 -17.31
C CYS A 80 -0.74 -2.30 -18.13
N GLU A 81 -0.48 -1.39 -19.07
CA GLU A 81 0.72 -1.41 -19.89
C GLU A 81 1.99 -1.24 -19.06
N VAL A 82 2.02 -0.24 -18.18
CA VAL A 82 3.20 0.05 -17.36
C VAL A 82 3.36 -0.97 -16.25
N ALA A 83 2.29 -1.31 -15.53
CA ALA A 83 2.32 -2.27 -14.42
C ALA A 83 2.79 -3.67 -14.86
N ALA A 84 2.58 -4.07 -16.12
CA ALA A 84 3.09 -5.32 -16.67
C ALA A 84 4.62 -5.43 -16.59
N GLN A 85 5.34 -4.31 -16.58
CA GLN A 85 6.80 -4.23 -16.54
C GLN A 85 7.34 -3.83 -15.16
N GLU A 86 6.47 -3.37 -14.25
CA GLU A 86 6.88 -2.81 -12.97
C GLU A 86 6.75 -3.81 -11.82
N ARG A 87 7.68 -3.69 -10.87
CA ARG A 87 7.69 -4.52 -9.66
C ARG A 87 6.73 -3.98 -8.60
N TYR A 88 6.59 -2.67 -8.48
CA TYR A 88 5.87 -2.00 -7.40
C TYR A 88 4.60 -1.36 -7.93
N ILE A 89 3.47 -1.80 -7.41
CA ILE A 89 2.12 -1.39 -7.82
C ILE A 89 1.37 -0.89 -6.58
N GLY A 90 0.78 0.25 -6.67
CA GLY A 90 0.02 0.87 -5.60
C GLY A 90 -0.11 2.39 -5.81
N GLU A 91 -1.24 2.94 -5.44
CA GLU A 91 -2.40 2.30 -4.83
C GLU A 91 -3.39 1.87 -5.91
N VAL A 92 -3.90 0.66 -5.78
CA VAL A 92 -4.97 0.12 -6.63
C VAL A 92 -6.00 -0.60 -5.76
N GLY A 93 -7.20 -0.84 -6.26
CA GLY A 93 -8.20 -1.56 -5.48
C GLY A 93 -9.61 -1.05 -5.68
N LEU A 94 -10.47 -1.23 -4.66
CA LEU A 94 -11.90 -0.98 -4.73
C LEU A 94 -12.39 -0.16 -3.53
N ASP A 95 -13.29 0.80 -3.76
CA ASP A 95 -14.04 1.51 -2.73
C ASP A 95 -15.55 1.44 -3.02
N PHE A 96 -16.26 0.62 -2.27
CA PHE A 96 -17.71 0.43 -2.35
C PHE A 96 -18.45 1.22 -1.26
N SER A 97 -17.85 2.32 -0.81
CA SER A 97 -18.54 3.22 0.10
C SER A 97 -19.69 3.94 -0.61
N ALA A 98 -20.71 4.35 0.15
CA ALA A 98 -21.85 5.05 -0.41
C ALA A 98 -21.51 6.36 -1.15
N ARG A 99 -20.35 6.94 -0.85
CA ARG A 99 -19.83 8.14 -1.54
C ARG A 99 -19.61 7.89 -3.03
N PHE A 100 -19.22 6.67 -3.39
CA PHE A 100 -18.84 6.28 -4.76
C PHE A 100 -19.83 5.30 -5.39
N ALA A 101 -21.04 5.22 -4.86
CA ALA A 101 -22.11 4.34 -5.37
C ALA A 101 -22.34 4.55 -6.88
N GLY A 102 -22.39 3.43 -7.61
CA GLY A 102 -22.55 3.42 -9.08
C GLY A 102 -21.23 3.35 -9.86
N SER A 103 -20.08 3.52 -9.20
CA SER A 103 -18.75 3.36 -9.85
C SER A 103 -18.16 1.96 -9.68
N GLU A 104 -18.77 1.09 -8.89
CA GLU A 104 -18.29 -0.24 -8.58
C GLU A 104 -17.97 -1.08 -9.83
N PRO A 105 -18.79 -1.07 -10.92
CA PRO A 105 -18.47 -1.83 -12.13
C PRO A 105 -17.19 -1.35 -12.81
N LEU A 106 -16.94 -0.03 -12.86
CA LEU A 106 -15.75 0.55 -13.48
C LEU A 106 -14.50 0.24 -12.65
N GLN A 107 -14.59 0.40 -11.32
CA GLN A 107 -13.52 0.06 -10.40
C GLN A 107 -13.14 -1.44 -10.51
N THR A 108 -14.16 -2.33 -10.48
CA THR A 108 -13.95 -3.78 -10.60
C THR A 108 -13.32 -4.13 -11.95
N GLN A 109 -13.79 -3.52 -13.05
CA GLN A 109 -13.21 -3.71 -14.38
C GLN A 109 -11.73 -3.27 -14.43
N ALA A 110 -11.39 -2.16 -13.79
CA ALA A 110 -10.02 -1.67 -13.75
C ALA A 110 -9.10 -2.64 -12.99
N LEU A 111 -9.52 -3.12 -11.82
CA LEU A 111 -8.77 -4.09 -11.04
C LEU A 111 -8.65 -5.44 -11.76
N ASP A 112 -9.73 -5.93 -12.37
CA ASP A 112 -9.76 -7.19 -13.13
C ASP A 112 -8.77 -7.15 -14.31
N ARG A 113 -8.78 -6.07 -15.10
CA ARG A 113 -7.86 -5.86 -16.22
C ARG A 113 -6.39 -5.75 -15.76
N LEU A 114 -6.15 -5.07 -14.65
CA LEU A 114 -4.81 -5.02 -14.06
C LEU A 114 -4.35 -6.43 -13.67
N CYS A 115 -5.17 -7.18 -12.94
CA CYS A 115 -4.85 -8.54 -12.51
C CYS A 115 -4.61 -9.48 -13.70
N GLU A 116 -5.39 -9.36 -14.79
CA GLU A 116 -5.16 -10.08 -16.03
C GLU A 116 -3.78 -9.74 -16.64
N ALA A 117 -3.44 -8.45 -16.73
CA ALA A 117 -2.14 -8.03 -17.25
C ALA A 117 -0.97 -8.55 -16.40
N LEU A 118 -1.10 -8.53 -15.07
CA LEU A 118 -0.07 -9.04 -14.15
C LEU A 118 0.09 -10.56 -14.25
N ALA A 119 -1.01 -11.29 -14.39
CA ALA A 119 -0.98 -12.76 -14.56
C ALA A 119 -0.34 -13.18 -15.89
N GLN A 120 -0.52 -12.39 -16.96
CA GLN A 120 0.11 -12.61 -18.27
C GLN A 120 1.61 -12.25 -18.27
N HIS A 121 2.06 -11.39 -17.34
CA HIS A 121 3.44 -10.91 -17.23
C HIS A 121 3.98 -11.17 -15.81
N PRO A 122 4.19 -12.42 -15.40
CA PRO A 122 4.67 -12.75 -14.06
C PRO A 122 6.06 -12.12 -13.83
N LEU A 123 6.23 -11.51 -12.66
CA LEU A 123 7.48 -10.87 -12.27
C LEU A 123 7.76 -11.18 -10.80
N THR A 124 8.83 -11.92 -10.54
CA THR A 124 9.25 -12.33 -9.19
C THR A 124 9.48 -11.12 -8.28
N GLY A 125 8.94 -11.18 -7.08
CA GLY A 125 9.07 -10.11 -6.09
C GLY A 125 8.19 -8.90 -6.36
N ARG A 126 7.14 -9.04 -7.19
CA ARG A 126 6.14 -7.97 -7.37
C ARG A 126 5.40 -7.70 -6.07
N VAL A 127 5.13 -6.44 -5.79
CA VAL A 127 4.41 -5.97 -4.60
C VAL A 127 3.22 -5.15 -5.05
N ILE A 128 2.05 -5.41 -4.45
CA ILE A 128 0.81 -4.70 -4.76
C ILE A 128 0.19 -4.17 -3.48
N SER A 129 0.07 -2.84 -3.36
CA SER A 129 -0.65 -2.19 -2.26
C SER A 129 -2.10 -1.94 -2.64
N ILE A 130 -3.01 -2.49 -1.83
CA ILE A 130 -4.44 -2.60 -2.11
C ILE A 130 -5.25 -1.69 -1.21
N HIS A 131 -6.08 -0.85 -1.83
CA HIS A 131 -7.20 -0.14 -1.22
C HIS A 131 -8.43 -1.04 -1.09
N ASP A 132 -9.03 -1.12 0.11
CA ASP A 132 -10.22 -1.94 0.33
C ASP A 132 -11.24 -1.23 1.27
N VAL A 133 -12.18 -0.53 0.72
CA VAL A 133 -13.27 0.04 1.52
C VAL A 133 -14.58 -0.65 1.19
N ARG A 134 -15.09 -1.48 2.12
CA ARG A 134 -16.29 -2.34 1.94
C ARG A 134 -16.19 -3.29 0.74
N SER A 135 -14.99 -3.67 0.35
CA SER A 135 -14.70 -4.39 -0.89
C SER A 135 -13.64 -5.48 -0.75
N ALA A 136 -13.12 -5.73 0.45
CA ALA A 136 -12.05 -6.72 0.66
C ALA A 136 -12.37 -8.09 0.06
N GLY A 137 -13.61 -8.57 0.20
CA GLY A 137 -14.07 -9.82 -0.41
C GLY A 137 -13.99 -9.79 -1.94
N ALA A 138 -14.47 -8.71 -2.56
CA ALA A 138 -14.43 -8.54 -4.01
C ALA A 138 -12.98 -8.43 -4.55
N VAL A 139 -12.10 -7.73 -3.83
CA VAL A 139 -10.66 -7.69 -4.15
C VAL A 139 -10.06 -9.09 -4.11
N LEU A 140 -10.32 -9.85 -3.04
CA LEU A 140 -9.82 -11.22 -2.91
C LEU A 140 -10.35 -12.13 -4.01
N ASP A 141 -11.62 -11.99 -4.41
CA ASP A 141 -12.23 -12.76 -5.50
C ASP A 141 -11.54 -12.47 -6.85
N VAL A 142 -11.26 -11.21 -7.16
CA VAL A 142 -10.55 -10.82 -8.38
C VAL A 142 -9.12 -11.36 -8.39
N LEU A 143 -8.36 -11.15 -7.30
CA LEU A 143 -6.98 -11.66 -7.19
C LEU A 143 -6.92 -13.20 -7.33
N GLU A 144 -7.87 -13.91 -6.71
CA GLU A 144 -7.94 -15.38 -6.76
C GLU A 144 -8.31 -15.87 -8.16
N SER A 145 -9.24 -15.21 -8.86
CA SER A 145 -9.66 -15.59 -10.22
C SER A 145 -8.52 -15.52 -11.24
N HIS A 146 -7.54 -14.65 -11.01
CA HIS A 146 -6.32 -14.54 -11.84
C HIS A 146 -5.13 -15.31 -11.28
N GLY A 147 -5.32 -16.12 -10.21
CA GLY A 147 -4.25 -16.94 -9.63
C GLY A 147 -3.18 -16.16 -8.86
N LEU A 148 -3.40 -14.88 -8.55
CA LEU A 148 -2.42 -14.01 -7.88
C LEU A 148 -2.28 -14.29 -6.38
N LEU A 149 -3.18 -15.08 -5.78
CA LEU A 149 -3.11 -15.54 -4.39
C LEU A 149 -2.56 -16.94 -4.21
N ILE A 150 -2.18 -17.61 -5.32
CA ILE A 150 -1.61 -18.97 -5.24
C ILE A 150 -0.13 -18.84 -4.84
N PRO A 151 0.30 -19.43 -3.71
CA PRO A 151 1.68 -19.31 -3.26
C PRO A 151 2.65 -19.99 -4.24
N ASN A 152 3.43 -19.20 -4.94
CA ASN A 152 4.54 -19.62 -5.77
C ASN A 152 5.59 -18.50 -5.85
N PRO A 153 6.83 -18.76 -6.30
CA PRO A 153 7.90 -17.75 -6.34
C PRO A 153 7.59 -16.50 -7.17
N ASP A 154 6.70 -16.62 -8.15
CA ASP A 154 6.32 -15.52 -9.05
C ASP A 154 5.00 -14.85 -8.64
N SER A 155 4.35 -15.32 -7.58
CA SER A 155 3.15 -14.68 -7.06
C SER A 155 3.52 -13.34 -6.42
N PRO A 156 2.71 -12.29 -6.65
CA PRO A 156 2.95 -10.99 -6.02
C PRO A 156 2.73 -11.06 -4.51
N VAL A 157 3.46 -10.23 -3.79
CA VAL A 157 3.15 -9.90 -2.39
C VAL A 157 1.99 -8.93 -2.40
N ILE A 158 0.88 -9.32 -1.77
CA ILE A 158 -0.30 -8.48 -1.62
C ILE A 158 -0.27 -7.80 -0.25
N ILE A 159 -0.38 -6.48 -0.23
CA ILE A 159 -0.49 -5.68 0.99
C ILE A 159 -1.87 -5.04 1.02
N PHE A 160 -2.70 -5.40 1.99
CA PHE A 160 -3.89 -4.63 2.31
C PHE A 160 -3.48 -3.44 3.18
N HIS A 161 -3.50 -2.25 2.59
CA HIS A 161 -3.27 -1.05 3.38
C HIS A 161 -4.54 -0.69 4.15
N TRP A 162 -4.37 -0.22 5.40
CA TRP A 162 -5.49 0.18 6.27
C TRP A 162 -6.72 -0.75 6.16
N PHE A 163 -6.53 -2.06 6.29
CA PHE A 163 -7.56 -3.06 6.11
C PHE A 163 -8.87 -2.71 6.82
N SER A 164 -9.98 -2.65 6.07
CA SER A 164 -11.28 -2.23 6.57
C SER A 164 -12.41 -3.26 6.39
N GLY A 165 -12.12 -4.44 5.89
CA GLY A 165 -13.06 -5.53 5.65
C GLY A 165 -13.69 -6.13 6.90
N THR A 166 -14.41 -7.23 6.74
CA THR A 166 -15.00 -8.05 7.83
C THR A 166 -13.94 -8.95 8.47
N SER A 167 -14.29 -9.56 9.61
CA SER A 167 -13.38 -10.52 10.27
C SER A 167 -13.13 -11.79 9.43
N ASP A 168 -14.13 -12.24 8.67
CA ASP A 168 -13.99 -13.41 7.80
C ASP A 168 -13.08 -13.10 6.61
N GLU A 169 -13.18 -11.89 6.05
CA GLU A 169 -12.28 -11.42 4.99
C GLU A 169 -10.85 -11.25 5.50
N LEU A 170 -10.66 -10.75 6.74
CA LEU A 170 -9.32 -10.71 7.37
C LEU A 170 -8.72 -12.11 7.47
N VAL A 171 -9.51 -13.10 7.91
CA VAL A 171 -9.07 -14.49 8.00
C VAL A 171 -8.70 -15.05 6.63
N ARG A 172 -9.53 -14.77 5.60
CA ARG A 172 -9.27 -15.19 4.20
C ARG A 172 -7.97 -14.58 3.68
N ALA A 173 -7.77 -13.27 3.82
CA ALA A 173 -6.56 -12.58 3.39
C ALA A 173 -5.30 -13.10 4.12
N ARG A 174 -5.38 -13.32 5.44
CA ARG A 174 -4.29 -13.94 6.21
C ARG A 174 -3.94 -15.33 5.73
N ASN A 175 -4.93 -16.17 5.48
CA ASN A 175 -4.74 -17.55 4.99
C ASN A 175 -4.13 -17.57 3.58
N ALA A 176 -4.39 -16.54 2.76
CA ALA A 176 -3.78 -16.32 1.47
C ALA A 176 -2.33 -15.78 1.56
N GLY A 177 -1.82 -15.48 2.78
CA GLY A 177 -0.47 -14.99 3.01
C GLY A 177 -0.27 -13.50 2.78
N CYS A 178 -1.36 -12.71 2.68
CA CYS A 178 -1.29 -11.27 2.51
C CYS A 178 -0.63 -10.57 3.69
N TYR A 179 0.04 -9.46 3.41
CA TYR A 179 0.53 -8.50 4.39
C TYR A 179 -0.53 -7.44 4.68
N PHE A 180 -0.35 -6.75 5.81
CA PHE A 180 -1.26 -5.69 6.26
C PHE A 180 -0.42 -4.53 6.78
N SER A 181 -0.60 -3.36 6.23
CA SER A 181 0.00 -2.15 6.78
C SER A 181 -1.01 -1.41 7.67
N VAL A 182 -0.51 -0.86 8.76
CA VAL A 182 -1.31 -0.29 9.84
C VAL A 182 -0.86 1.12 10.12
N ASN A 183 -1.83 2.05 10.24
CA ASN A 183 -1.63 3.46 10.53
C ASN A 183 -2.40 3.93 11.79
N GLU A 184 -2.15 5.17 12.21
CA GLU A 184 -2.81 5.78 13.36
C GLU A 184 -4.33 5.82 13.22
N ARG A 185 -4.83 6.15 12.02
CA ARG A 185 -6.28 6.30 11.76
C ARG A 185 -7.00 4.95 11.87
N MET A 186 -6.38 3.88 11.43
CA MET A 186 -6.88 2.51 11.67
C MET A 186 -6.99 2.23 13.16
N LEU A 187 -5.93 2.54 13.93
CA LEU A 187 -5.88 2.29 15.38
C LEU A 187 -6.80 3.21 16.21
N ALA A 188 -7.30 4.31 15.64
CA ALA A 188 -8.30 5.14 16.28
C ALA A 188 -9.63 4.39 16.49
N THR A 189 -9.96 3.40 15.65
CA THR A 189 -11.18 2.62 15.72
C THR A 189 -11.03 1.38 16.62
N LYS A 190 -12.13 0.93 17.26
CA LYS A 190 -12.14 -0.33 18.02
C LYS A 190 -11.83 -1.53 17.12
N ARG A 191 -12.43 -1.56 15.92
CA ARG A 191 -12.24 -2.64 14.95
C ARG A 191 -10.81 -2.69 14.44
N GLY A 192 -10.22 -1.56 14.07
CA GLY A 192 -8.84 -1.50 13.62
C GLY A 192 -7.84 -1.97 14.68
N ARG A 193 -8.05 -1.60 15.96
CA ARG A 193 -7.23 -2.12 17.07
C ARG A 193 -7.35 -3.64 17.22
N GLU A 194 -8.54 -4.19 17.04
CA GLU A 194 -8.74 -5.63 17.10
C GLU A 194 -8.06 -6.34 15.92
N TYR A 195 -8.15 -5.78 14.71
CA TYR A 195 -7.44 -6.32 13.55
C TYR A 195 -5.93 -6.24 13.71
N ALA A 196 -5.39 -5.11 14.15
CA ALA A 196 -3.96 -4.99 14.44
C ALA A 196 -3.48 -6.03 15.46
N ARG A 197 -4.31 -6.40 16.45
CA ARG A 197 -4.00 -7.49 17.41
C ARG A 197 -3.96 -8.85 16.72
N GLN A 198 -4.87 -9.12 15.77
CA GLN A 198 -5.03 -10.42 15.10
C GLN A 198 -4.08 -10.64 13.92
N ILE A 199 -3.57 -9.57 13.29
CA ILE A 199 -2.58 -9.68 12.21
C ILE A 199 -1.31 -10.35 12.77
N PRO A 200 -0.82 -11.44 12.13
CA PRO A 200 0.44 -12.07 12.52
C PRO A 200 1.62 -11.09 12.44
N LEU A 201 2.56 -11.21 13.35
CA LEU A 201 3.68 -10.26 13.42
C LEU A 201 4.56 -10.33 12.16
N ASP A 202 4.70 -11.50 11.56
CA ASP A 202 5.42 -11.74 10.30
C ASP A 202 4.67 -11.32 9.04
N ARG A 203 3.49 -10.70 9.18
CA ARG A 203 2.67 -10.15 8.10
C ARG A 203 2.29 -8.69 8.34
N LEU A 204 2.90 -8.07 9.34
CA LEU A 204 2.60 -6.70 9.77
C LEU A 204 3.59 -5.72 9.16
N LEU A 205 3.09 -4.64 8.59
CA LEU A 205 3.84 -3.48 8.14
C LEU A 205 3.30 -2.22 8.82
N LEU A 206 4.09 -1.16 8.83
CA LEU A 206 3.66 0.18 9.25
C LEU A 206 3.46 1.06 8.04
N GLU A 207 2.52 1.99 8.15
CA GLU A 207 2.27 3.00 7.14
C GLU A 207 1.79 4.31 7.76
N THR A 208 1.81 5.38 6.99
CA THR A 208 1.18 6.65 7.39
C THR A 208 -0.10 6.92 6.61
N ASP A 209 -0.16 6.49 5.37
CA ASP A 209 -1.18 6.89 4.40
C ASP A 209 -1.29 8.43 4.31
N ALA A 210 -0.14 9.09 4.37
CA ALA A 210 -0.03 10.54 4.32
C ALA A 210 0.16 11.02 2.86
N PRO A 211 -0.36 12.21 2.55
CA PRO A 211 -1.08 13.15 3.42
C PRO A 211 -2.55 12.79 3.56
N ALA A 212 -3.20 13.26 4.63
CA ALA A 212 -4.64 13.07 4.80
C ALA A 212 -5.47 13.84 3.76
N GLU A 213 -4.95 14.96 3.28
CA GLU A 213 -5.53 15.80 2.23
C GLU A 213 -4.41 16.22 1.26
N ALA A 214 -4.74 16.29 -0.03
CA ALA A 214 -3.78 16.71 -1.05
C ALA A 214 -3.26 18.13 -0.78
N ASN A 215 -2.01 18.38 -1.18
CA ASN A 215 -1.30 19.64 -1.02
C ASN A 215 -1.10 20.07 0.46
N THR A 216 -0.99 19.09 1.36
CA THR A 216 -0.72 19.33 2.78
C THR A 216 0.79 19.44 3.03
N GLU A 217 1.18 20.42 3.85
CA GLU A 217 2.53 20.53 4.38
C GLU A 217 2.86 19.28 5.21
N THR A 218 3.82 18.51 4.74
CA THR A 218 4.27 17.26 5.36
C THR A 218 5.78 17.29 5.49
N SER A 219 6.33 16.69 6.54
CA SER A 219 7.77 16.50 6.72
C SER A 219 8.08 15.03 7.03
N ALA A 220 9.26 14.56 6.68
CA ALA A 220 9.68 13.21 7.03
C ALA A 220 9.68 12.97 8.55
N GLN A 221 10.00 14.01 9.35
CA GLN A 221 9.89 13.91 10.80
C GLN A 221 8.44 13.66 11.28
N SER A 222 7.43 14.23 10.59
CA SER A 222 6.03 13.96 10.92
C SER A 222 5.64 12.52 10.61
N LEU A 223 6.10 11.97 9.49
CA LEU A 223 5.93 10.57 9.12
C LEU A 223 6.59 9.64 10.16
N ILE A 224 7.83 9.91 10.53
CA ILE A 224 8.55 9.14 11.56
C ILE A 224 7.78 9.14 12.88
N ARG A 225 7.28 10.30 13.35
CA ARG A 225 6.48 10.35 14.58
C ARG A 225 5.22 9.50 14.51
N SER A 226 4.51 9.53 13.37
CA SER A 226 3.31 8.72 13.16
C SER A 226 3.63 7.23 13.18
N LEU A 227 4.66 6.80 12.47
CA LEU A 227 5.09 5.39 12.43
C LEU A 227 5.56 4.90 13.80
N THR A 228 6.33 5.70 14.54
CA THR A 228 6.79 5.36 15.90
C THR A 228 5.60 5.22 16.84
N TRP A 229 4.68 6.17 16.84
CA TRP A 229 3.46 6.09 17.66
C TRP A 229 2.63 4.84 17.31
N THR A 230 2.49 4.53 16.01
CA THR A 230 1.77 3.34 15.53
C THR A 230 2.43 2.06 16.04
N SER A 231 3.76 1.97 15.97
CA SER A 231 4.55 0.84 16.47
C SER A 231 4.35 0.63 17.98
N GLU A 232 4.51 1.69 18.79
CA GLU A 232 4.28 1.67 20.23
C GLU A 232 2.86 1.22 20.60
N ARG A 233 1.88 1.71 19.84
CA ARG A 233 0.49 1.33 20.04
C ARG A 233 0.24 -0.14 19.73
N ILE A 234 0.81 -0.67 18.66
CA ILE A 234 0.75 -2.09 18.31
C ILE A 234 1.45 -2.94 19.37
N ALA A 235 2.59 -2.50 19.88
CA ALA A 235 3.32 -3.18 20.97
C ALA A 235 2.42 -3.36 22.19
N SER A 236 1.76 -2.28 22.61
CA SER A 236 0.76 -2.34 23.70
C SER A 236 -0.39 -3.31 23.41
N LEU A 237 -0.95 -3.29 22.18
CA LEU A 237 -2.06 -4.15 21.78
C LEU A 237 -1.68 -5.63 21.75
N LYS A 238 -0.44 -5.95 21.36
CA LYS A 238 0.08 -7.32 21.26
C LYS A 238 0.75 -7.80 22.52
N ASN A 239 0.86 -6.97 23.57
CA ASN A 239 1.60 -7.22 24.80
C ASN A 239 3.04 -7.66 24.50
N ARG A 240 3.76 -6.84 23.74
CA ARG A 240 5.15 -7.00 23.31
C ARG A 240 5.92 -5.72 23.58
N ASP A 241 7.25 -5.83 23.61
CA ASP A 241 8.13 -4.66 23.67
C ASP A 241 8.10 -3.90 22.32
N ALA A 242 8.24 -2.58 22.36
CA ALA A 242 8.26 -1.73 21.17
C ALA A 242 9.38 -2.13 20.20
N GLU A 243 10.58 -2.40 20.71
CA GLU A 243 11.74 -2.86 19.95
C GLU A 243 11.46 -4.18 19.18
N CYS A 244 10.69 -5.09 19.79
CA CYS A 244 10.26 -6.34 19.14
C CYS A 244 9.36 -6.06 17.93
N ILE A 245 8.43 -5.09 18.04
CA ILE A 245 7.55 -4.70 16.93
C ILE A 245 8.37 -3.99 15.85
N GLU A 246 9.19 -3.02 16.21
CA GLU A 246 10.03 -2.26 15.27
C GLU A 246 10.95 -3.17 14.46
N SER A 247 11.64 -4.09 15.15
CA SER A 247 12.50 -5.06 14.47
C SER A 247 11.74 -5.97 13.53
N ALA A 248 10.55 -6.44 13.92
CA ALA A 248 9.75 -7.34 13.10
C ALA A 248 9.18 -6.62 11.86
N VAL A 249 8.61 -5.41 12.00
CA VAL A 249 8.04 -4.67 10.88
C VAL A 249 9.12 -4.22 9.89
N LEU A 250 10.31 -3.86 10.39
CA LEU A 250 11.45 -3.53 9.54
C LEU A 250 11.95 -4.76 8.78
N ALA A 251 12.07 -5.92 9.44
CA ALA A 251 12.43 -7.17 8.79
C ALA A 251 11.41 -7.59 7.72
N ASN A 252 10.11 -7.40 7.99
CA ASN A 252 9.07 -7.63 7.01
C ASN A 252 9.20 -6.67 5.81
N ALA A 253 9.45 -5.38 6.05
CA ALA A 253 9.66 -4.41 4.98
C ALA A 253 10.88 -4.79 4.12
N HIS A 254 12.00 -5.19 4.74
CA HIS A 254 13.17 -5.71 4.01
C HIS A 254 12.82 -6.92 3.13
N SER A 255 12.04 -7.86 3.66
CA SER A 255 11.62 -9.05 2.92
C SER A 255 10.71 -8.72 1.73
N VAL A 256 9.77 -7.78 1.92
CA VAL A 256 8.76 -7.41 0.92
C VAL A 256 9.35 -6.53 -0.17
N PHE A 257 10.13 -5.51 0.22
CA PHE A 257 10.61 -4.47 -0.69
C PHE A 257 12.06 -4.66 -1.15
N ASP A 258 12.75 -5.73 -0.71
CA ASP A 258 14.16 -6.00 -1.05
C ASP A 258 15.06 -4.78 -0.75
N LEU A 259 14.90 -4.20 0.42
CA LEU A 259 15.64 -3.01 0.84
C LEU A 259 17.13 -3.33 1.01
N ARG A 260 18.01 -2.51 0.39
CA ARG A 260 19.46 -2.70 0.38
C ARG A 260 20.20 -1.52 0.99
#